data_f57f47182ccacd9b998310dc7a73aeec
#
_entry.id   f57f47182ccacd9b998310dc7a73aeec
#
_cell.length_a   1.000
_cell.length_b   1.000
_cell.length_c   1.000
_cell.angle_alpha   90.00
_cell.angle_beta   90.00
_cell.angle_gamma   90.00
#
_symmetry.space_group_name_H-M   'P 1'
#
loop_
_entity.id
_entity.type
_entity.pdbx_description
1 polymer ?
#
loop_
_entity_poly.entity_id
_entity_poly.type
_entity_poly.pdbx_seq_one_letter_code
_entity_poly.pdbx_strand_id
1 'polypeptide(L)'
;MPSVERTVTVDQPIEKVWTYLSDFTTTEEWDPPTVSTVRTSGDGGVGSTYTNVSKFLGNETEVKYVVTEVVPHQRFQIAGDAGSMDLLDTMTFEPTATGTSVTYHAEFSPHGAAKLAEPLMPVALKVLADKVAASMEEKLAAL
;
A
#
# COMPACT_ATOMS: atom_id res chain seq x y z
N MET A 1 -14.98 7.64 -6.19
CA MET A 1 -14.05 6.97 -5.27
C MET A 1 -12.76 7.77 -5.21
N PRO A 2 -12.39 8.33 -4.07
CA PRO A 2 -11.10 9.00 -3.95
C PRO A 2 -9.96 8.01 -4.20
N SER A 3 -8.96 8.47 -4.94
CA SER A 3 -7.78 7.67 -5.22
C SER A 3 -6.55 8.54 -5.28
N VAL A 4 -5.39 7.93 -5.06
CA VAL A 4 -4.08 8.57 -5.23
C VAL A 4 -3.16 7.62 -5.99
N GLU A 5 -2.21 8.19 -6.72
CA GLU A 5 -1.22 7.43 -7.45
C GLU A 5 0.13 8.13 -7.35
N ARG A 6 1.18 7.36 -7.09
CA ARG A 6 2.55 7.85 -7.03
C ARG A 6 3.49 6.84 -7.68
N THR A 7 4.50 7.34 -8.36
CA THR A 7 5.52 6.52 -8.98
C THR A 7 6.87 6.80 -8.31
N VAL A 8 7.55 5.73 -7.93
CA VAL A 8 8.87 5.77 -7.30
C VAL A 8 9.83 5.00 -8.20
N THR A 9 11.00 5.60 -8.48
CA THR A 9 12.04 4.96 -9.29
C THR A 9 13.30 4.83 -8.45
N VAL A 10 13.88 3.61 -8.44
CA VAL A 10 15.07 3.32 -7.64
C VAL A 10 16.09 2.49 -8.45
N ASP A 11 17.38 2.62 -8.09
CA ASP A 11 18.47 1.88 -8.72
C ASP A 11 18.67 0.53 -8.04
N GLN A 12 17.61 -0.30 -8.05
CA GLN A 12 17.61 -1.64 -7.47
C GLN A 12 16.97 -2.62 -8.45
N PRO A 13 17.45 -3.86 -8.52
CA PRO A 13 16.89 -4.87 -9.45
C PRO A 13 15.45 -5.21 -9.08
N ILE A 14 14.64 -5.48 -10.10
CA ILE A 14 13.21 -5.71 -9.94
C ILE A 14 12.89 -6.90 -9.02
N GLU A 15 13.70 -7.93 -9.02
CA GLU A 15 13.53 -9.10 -8.15
C GLU A 15 13.61 -8.69 -6.67
N LYS A 16 14.52 -7.79 -6.36
CA LYS A 16 14.74 -7.32 -4.98
C LYS A 16 13.59 -6.42 -4.53
N VAL A 17 13.18 -5.50 -5.38
CA VAL A 17 12.06 -4.60 -5.12
C VAL A 17 10.75 -5.38 -4.99
N TRP A 18 10.51 -6.34 -5.90
CA TRP A 18 9.33 -7.19 -5.86
C TRP A 18 9.26 -8.01 -4.56
N THR A 19 10.34 -8.70 -4.20
CA THR A 19 10.38 -9.53 -3.00
C THR A 19 10.07 -8.72 -1.75
N TYR A 20 10.58 -7.50 -1.68
CA TYR A 20 10.35 -6.61 -0.55
C TYR A 20 8.88 -6.14 -0.48
N LEU A 21 8.37 -5.56 -1.58
CA LEU A 21 7.05 -4.94 -1.58
C LEU A 21 5.90 -5.94 -1.64
N SER A 22 6.09 -7.13 -2.22
CA SER A 22 5.05 -8.16 -2.24
C SER A 22 4.89 -8.88 -0.90
N ASP A 23 5.80 -8.68 0.02
CA ASP A 23 5.63 -9.08 1.42
C ASP A 23 4.97 -7.89 2.15
N PHE A 24 3.66 -7.97 2.36
CA PHE A 24 2.89 -6.85 2.91
C PHE A 24 3.26 -6.52 4.36
N THR A 25 3.96 -7.40 5.08
CA THR A 25 4.46 -7.10 6.42
C THR A 25 5.51 -5.97 6.39
N THR A 26 6.14 -5.73 5.24
CA THR A 26 7.12 -4.64 5.10
C THR A 26 6.49 -3.25 5.18
N THR A 27 5.16 -3.15 5.13
CA THR A 27 4.48 -1.87 5.37
C THR A 27 4.87 -1.26 6.70
N GLU A 28 5.25 -2.06 7.68
CA GLU A 28 5.77 -1.55 8.96
C GLU A 28 7.01 -0.68 8.78
N GLU A 29 7.72 -0.82 7.67
CA GLU A 29 8.94 -0.08 7.38
C GLU A 29 8.71 1.13 6.48
N TRP A 30 7.89 0.97 5.42
CA TRP A 30 7.76 2.00 4.39
C TRP A 30 6.44 2.76 4.39
N ASP A 31 5.43 2.28 5.12
CA ASP A 31 4.12 2.95 5.17
C ASP A 31 3.99 3.73 6.49
N PRO A 32 4.15 5.07 6.47
CA PRO A 32 4.18 5.86 7.70
C PRO A 32 3.00 5.66 8.66
N PRO A 33 1.73 5.51 8.20
CA PRO A 33 0.62 5.26 9.11
C PRO A 33 0.64 3.89 9.77
N THR A 34 1.34 2.91 9.21
CA THR A 34 1.32 1.54 9.73
C THR A 34 2.02 1.42 11.08
N VAL A 35 1.29 0.92 12.07
CA VAL A 35 1.82 0.54 13.38
C VAL A 35 2.31 -0.91 13.33
N SER A 36 1.48 -1.82 12.77
CA SER A 36 1.84 -3.23 12.61
C SER A 36 1.09 -3.85 11.46
N THR A 37 1.71 -4.85 10.83
CA THR A 37 1.08 -5.69 9.81
C THR A 37 1.53 -7.13 10.02
N VAL A 38 0.57 -8.00 10.29
CA VAL A 38 0.80 -9.43 10.57
C VAL A 38 0.06 -10.27 9.54
N ARG A 39 0.75 -11.23 8.94
CA ARG A 39 0.09 -12.20 8.07
C ARG A 39 -0.67 -13.20 8.94
N THR A 40 -1.98 -13.33 8.68
CA THR A 40 -2.86 -14.17 9.47
C THR A 40 -3.17 -15.52 8.80
N SER A 41 -3.00 -15.61 7.49
CA SER A 41 -3.13 -16.88 6.75
C SER A 41 -2.46 -16.79 5.39
N GLY A 42 -2.18 -17.95 4.79
CA GLY A 42 -1.59 -18.04 3.46
C GLY A 42 -0.08 -17.94 3.47
N ASP A 43 0.51 -17.97 2.26
CA ASP A 43 1.95 -17.95 2.03
C ASP A 43 2.46 -16.64 1.43
N GLY A 44 1.59 -15.63 1.31
CA GLY A 44 1.88 -14.35 0.66
C GLY A 44 1.30 -14.24 -0.75
N GLY A 45 0.79 -15.34 -1.32
CA GLY A 45 0.12 -15.34 -2.62
C GLY A 45 -1.35 -14.96 -2.52
N VAL A 46 -2.07 -15.07 -3.64
CA VAL A 46 -3.50 -14.75 -3.72
C VAL A 46 -4.27 -15.52 -2.63
N GLY A 47 -5.16 -14.80 -1.94
CA GLY A 47 -5.94 -15.35 -0.83
C GLY A 47 -5.29 -15.22 0.54
N SER A 48 -4.01 -14.86 0.60
CA SER A 48 -3.34 -14.61 1.88
C SER A 48 -3.97 -13.42 2.58
N THR A 49 -4.07 -13.49 3.91
CA THR A 49 -4.70 -12.45 4.70
C THR A 49 -3.71 -11.83 5.68
N TYR A 50 -3.93 -10.53 5.94
CA TYR A 50 -3.13 -9.74 6.87
C TYR A 50 -4.03 -8.92 7.76
N THR A 51 -3.60 -8.68 8.99
CA THR A 51 -4.21 -7.69 9.87
C THR A 51 -3.23 -6.53 10.02
N ASN A 52 -3.68 -5.35 9.60
CA ASN A 52 -2.91 -4.11 9.68
C ASN A 52 -3.53 -3.21 10.73
N VAL A 53 -2.69 -2.57 11.54
CA VAL A 53 -3.11 -1.49 12.43
C VAL A 53 -2.42 -0.24 11.94
N SER A 54 -3.21 0.76 11.56
CA SER A 54 -2.71 2.04 11.08
C SER A 54 -3.17 3.16 11.99
N LYS A 55 -2.31 4.16 12.16
CA LYS A 55 -2.62 5.34 12.95
C LYS A 55 -2.67 6.57 12.06
N PHE A 56 -3.82 7.22 12.03
CA PHE A 56 -4.04 8.42 11.22
C PHE A 56 -4.79 9.45 12.06
N LEU A 57 -4.26 10.67 12.11
CA LEU A 57 -4.83 11.78 12.89
C LEU A 57 -5.06 11.41 14.37
N GLY A 58 -4.16 10.60 14.93
CA GLY A 58 -4.23 10.18 16.33
C GLY A 58 -5.14 9.00 16.61
N ASN A 59 -5.84 8.48 15.60
CA ASN A 59 -6.76 7.34 15.74
C ASN A 59 -6.17 6.09 15.11
N GLU A 60 -6.16 4.98 15.87
CA GLU A 60 -5.77 3.68 15.35
C GLU A 60 -6.97 2.99 14.70
N THR A 61 -6.74 2.38 13.54
CA THR A 61 -7.75 1.63 12.80
C THR A 61 -7.17 0.28 12.42
N GLU A 62 -7.93 -0.78 12.68
CA GLU A 62 -7.60 -2.12 12.21
C GLU A 62 -8.15 -2.30 10.80
N VAL A 63 -7.29 -2.77 9.89
CA VAL A 63 -7.67 -3.07 8.52
C VAL A 63 -7.38 -4.54 8.24
N LYS A 64 -8.36 -5.26 7.72
CA LYS A 64 -8.21 -6.64 7.31
C LYS A 64 -8.00 -6.71 5.81
N TYR A 65 -6.84 -7.21 5.40
CA TYR A 65 -6.44 -7.27 4.00
C TYR A 65 -6.47 -8.70 3.46
N VAL A 66 -6.80 -8.82 2.19
CA VAL A 66 -6.68 -10.06 1.43
C VAL A 66 -5.99 -9.77 0.10
N VAL A 67 -5.01 -10.59 -0.26
CA VAL A 67 -4.31 -10.46 -1.55
C VAL A 67 -5.24 -10.94 -2.66
N THR A 68 -5.48 -10.08 -3.65
CA THR A 68 -6.41 -10.36 -4.75
C THR A 68 -5.72 -10.68 -6.07
N GLU A 69 -4.48 -10.20 -6.27
CA GLU A 69 -3.76 -10.44 -7.52
C GLU A 69 -2.25 -10.46 -7.28
N VAL A 70 -1.57 -11.45 -7.83
CA VAL A 70 -0.12 -11.55 -7.83
C VAL A 70 0.35 -11.96 -9.21
N VAL A 71 1.06 -11.05 -9.90
CA VAL A 71 1.78 -11.37 -11.13
C VAL A 71 3.24 -11.03 -10.86
N PRO A 72 4.12 -12.03 -10.65
CA PRO A 72 5.50 -11.78 -10.22
C PRO A 72 6.21 -10.74 -11.08
N HIS A 73 6.87 -9.81 -10.42
CA HIS A 73 7.63 -8.69 -11.00
C HIS A 73 6.79 -7.71 -11.83
N GLN A 74 5.45 -7.83 -11.79
CA GLN A 74 4.56 -6.97 -12.58
C GLN A 74 3.47 -6.31 -11.76
N ARG A 75 2.74 -7.08 -10.93
CA ARG A 75 1.55 -6.54 -10.28
C ARG A 75 1.24 -7.24 -8.96
N PHE A 76 0.95 -6.46 -7.95
CA PHE A 76 0.49 -6.94 -6.65
C PHE A 76 -0.72 -6.09 -6.25
N GLN A 77 -1.84 -6.74 -5.93
CA GLN A 77 -3.05 -6.06 -5.51
C GLN A 77 -3.59 -6.67 -4.23
N ILE A 78 -4.02 -5.82 -3.32
CA ILE A 78 -4.54 -6.22 -2.02
C ILE A 78 -5.75 -5.37 -1.66
N ALA A 79 -6.81 -6.03 -1.18
CA ALA A 79 -8.05 -5.37 -0.79
C ALA A 79 -8.14 -5.32 0.74
N GLY A 80 -8.53 -4.17 1.28
CA GLY A 80 -8.64 -3.96 2.72
C GLY A 80 -10.04 -3.58 3.15
N ASP A 81 -10.43 -4.06 4.33
CA ASP A 81 -11.69 -3.72 5.00
C ASP A 81 -11.35 -3.06 6.33
N ALA A 82 -11.62 -1.76 6.42
CA ALA A 82 -11.40 -0.96 7.63
C ALA A 82 -12.70 -0.74 8.41
N GLY A 83 -13.77 -1.43 8.08
CA GLY A 83 -15.10 -1.28 8.68
C GLY A 83 -15.88 -0.12 8.07
N SER A 84 -15.41 1.11 8.25
CA SER A 84 -16.07 2.30 7.68
C SER A 84 -15.59 2.63 6.26
N MET A 85 -14.62 1.91 5.74
CA MET A 85 -14.01 2.19 4.44
C MET A 85 -13.42 0.92 3.85
N ASP A 86 -13.58 0.76 2.53
CA ASP A 86 -12.87 -0.26 1.77
C ASP A 86 -11.65 0.36 1.10
N LEU A 87 -10.57 -0.40 1.04
CA LEU A 87 -9.31 0.01 0.45
C LEU A 87 -8.94 -0.97 -0.67
N LEU A 88 -8.38 -0.45 -1.75
CA LEU A 88 -7.80 -1.28 -2.80
C LEU A 88 -6.46 -0.69 -3.19
N ASP A 89 -5.40 -1.41 -2.87
CA ASP A 89 -4.03 -1.00 -3.14
C ASP A 89 -3.46 -1.84 -4.26
N THR A 90 -2.92 -1.18 -5.28
CA THR A 90 -2.30 -1.84 -6.43
C THR A 90 -0.91 -1.28 -6.63
N MET A 91 0.09 -2.16 -6.71
CA MET A 91 1.45 -1.81 -7.08
C MET A 91 1.79 -2.47 -8.41
N THR A 92 2.26 -1.67 -9.36
CA THR A 92 2.75 -2.16 -10.64
C THR A 92 4.25 -1.89 -10.74
N PHE A 93 4.97 -2.83 -11.34
CA PHE A 93 6.42 -2.84 -11.37
C PHE A 93 6.90 -2.89 -12.81
N GLU A 94 7.88 -2.05 -13.14
CA GLU A 94 8.51 -2.05 -14.46
C GLU A 94 10.03 -1.91 -14.31
N PRO A 95 10.82 -2.71 -15.06
CA PRO A 95 12.26 -2.51 -15.07
C PRO A 95 12.60 -1.21 -15.81
N THR A 96 13.63 -0.51 -15.35
CA THR A 96 14.20 0.65 -16.03
C THR A 96 15.62 0.34 -16.47
N ALA A 97 16.27 1.29 -17.14
CA ALA A 97 17.66 1.10 -17.60
C ALA A 97 18.62 0.82 -16.44
N THR A 98 18.36 1.37 -15.25
CA THR A 98 19.26 1.27 -14.08
C THR A 98 18.62 0.59 -12.87
N GLY A 99 17.33 0.24 -12.92
CA GLY A 99 16.67 -0.33 -11.77
C GLY A 99 15.19 -0.65 -12.00
N THR A 100 14.33 -0.09 -11.15
CA THR A 100 12.91 -0.43 -11.11
C THR A 100 12.05 0.81 -10.90
N SER A 101 10.92 0.88 -11.59
CA SER A 101 9.85 1.85 -11.37
C SER A 101 8.67 1.13 -10.72
N VAL A 102 8.17 1.67 -9.62
CA VAL A 102 6.99 1.15 -8.91
C VAL A 102 5.92 2.22 -8.93
N THR A 103 4.73 1.88 -9.41
CA THR A 103 3.57 2.77 -9.33
C THR A 103 2.63 2.22 -8.27
N TYR A 104 2.38 3.01 -7.25
CA TYR A 104 1.47 2.70 -6.15
C TYR A 104 0.17 3.46 -6.38
N HIS A 105 -0.93 2.71 -6.48
CA HIS A 105 -2.27 3.25 -6.66
C HIS A 105 -3.16 2.78 -5.52
N ALA A 106 -3.80 3.72 -4.81
CA ALA A 106 -4.68 3.40 -3.70
C ALA A 106 -6.06 4.01 -3.94
N GLU A 107 -7.10 3.20 -3.82
CA GLU A 107 -8.49 3.61 -3.91
C GLU A 107 -9.16 3.47 -2.55
N PHE A 108 -10.01 4.45 -2.21
CA PHE A 108 -10.70 4.51 -0.93
C PHE A 108 -12.21 4.63 -1.18
N SER A 109 -12.99 3.76 -0.54
CA SER A 109 -14.46 3.74 -0.68
C SER A 109 -15.09 3.82 0.71
N PRO A 110 -15.39 5.04 1.21
CA PRO A 110 -16.03 5.20 2.51
C PRO A 110 -17.49 4.75 2.50
N HIS A 111 -17.96 4.25 3.64
CA HIS A 111 -19.34 3.78 3.84
C HIS A 111 -20.07 4.64 4.86
N GLY A 112 -21.40 4.66 4.77
CA GLY A 112 -22.29 5.27 5.77
C GLY A 112 -21.89 6.69 6.10
N ALA A 113 -21.74 7.01 7.39
CA ALA A 113 -21.38 8.34 7.86
C ALA A 113 -20.01 8.80 7.36
N ALA A 114 -19.09 7.87 7.07
CA ALA A 114 -17.76 8.21 6.56
C ALA A 114 -17.83 8.87 5.18
N LYS A 115 -18.89 8.66 4.41
CA LYS A 115 -19.10 9.32 3.12
C LYS A 115 -19.17 10.84 3.23
N LEU A 116 -19.56 11.35 4.40
CA LEU A 116 -19.64 12.80 4.63
C LEU A 116 -18.25 13.46 4.59
N ALA A 117 -17.20 12.71 4.85
CA ALA A 117 -15.82 13.20 4.79
C ALA A 117 -15.22 13.08 3.39
N GLU A 118 -15.89 12.42 2.44
CA GLU A 118 -15.36 12.17 1.09
C GLU A 118 -14.90 13.43 0.35
N PRO A 119 -15.63 14.56 0.40
CA PRO A 119 -15.18 15.79 -0.28
C PRO A 119 -13.86 16.35 0.24
N LEU A 120 -13.48 16.03 1.49
CA LEU A 120 -12.24 16.50 2.12
C LEU A 120 -11.08 15.51 1.92
N MET A 121 -11.36 14.27 1.52
CA MET A 121 -10.35 13.22 1.39
C MET A 121 -9.25 13.54 0.38
N PRO A 122 -9.51 14.12 -0.81
CA PRO A 122 -8.44 14.33 -1.79
C PRO A 122 -7.25 15.13 -1.27
N VAL A 123 -7.47 16.14 -0.46
CA VAL A 123 -6.38 16.95 0.12
C VAL A 123 -5.55 16.14 1.11
N ALA A 124 -6.23 15.45 2.03
CA ALA A 124 -5.56 14.63 3.03
C ALA A 124 -4.80 13.46 2.38
N LEU A 125 -5.38 12.83 1.36
CA LEU A 125 -4.76 11.72 0.64
C LEU A 125 -3.52 12.14 -0.13
N LYS A 126 -3.50 13.33 -0.72
CA LYS A 126 -2.32 13.84 -1.42
C LYS A 126 -1.13 14.01 -0.47
N VAL A 127 -1.38 14.58 0.70
CA VAL A 127 -0.33 14.74 1.72
C VAL A 127 0.19 13.37 2.17
N LEU A 128 -0.72 12.43 2.42
CA LEU A 128 -0.35 11.08 2.82
C LEU A 128 0.42 10.37 1.72
N ALA A 129 -0.04 10.46 0.47
CA ALA A 129 0.61 9.81 -0.67
C ALA A 129 2.04 10.31 -0.88
N ASP A 130 2.29 11.60 -0.70
CA ASP A 130 3.64 12.16 -0.80
C ASP A 130 4.56 11.58 0.27
N LYS A 131 4.07 11.42 1.49
CA LYS A 131 4.83 10.83 2.59
C LYS A 131 5.11 9.35 2.36
N VAL A 132 4.12 8.60 1.87
CA VAL A 132 4.27 7.18 1.54
C VAL A 132 5.31 7.01 0.43
N ALA A 133 5.23 7.80 -0.63
CA ALA A 133 6.17 7.73 -1.75
C ALA A 133 7.60 8.03 -1.30
N ALA A 134 7.80 9.07 -0.50
CA ALA A 134 9.12 9.43 0.01
C ALA A 134 9.71 8.33 0.90
N SER A 135 8.90 7.76 1.77
CA SER A 135 9.32 6.66 2.66
C SER A 135 9.63 5.39 1.87
N MET A 136 8.80 5.04 0.91
CA MET A 136 9.00 3.88 0.04
C MET A 136 10.32 4.03 -0.74
N GLU A 137 10.56 5.19 -1.35
CA GLU A 137 11.79 5.45 -2.08
C GLU A 137 13.03 5.27 -1.19
N GLU A 138 12.98 5.82 0.03
CA GLU A 138 14.09 5.70 1.00
C GLU A 138 14.38 4.23 1.34
N LYS A 139 13.34 3.45 1.63
CA LYS A 139 13.50 2.04 2.02
C LYS A 139 13.95 1.18 0.85
N LEU A 140 13.43 1.42 -0.35
CA LEU A 140 13.84 0.69 -1.55
C LEU A 140 15.29 1.00 -1.92
N ALA A 141 15.73 2.25 -1.78
CA ALA A 141 17.10 2.63 -2.08
C ALA A 141 18.09 1.97 -1.12
N ALA A 142 17.66 1.64 0.08
CA ALA A 142 18.50 1.02 1.11
C ALA A 142 18.54 -0.52 1.06
N LEU A 143 17.85 -1.16 0.10
CA LEU A 143 17.81 -2.62 -0.01
C LEU A 143 19.16 -3.27 -0.32
#